data_448ea7f121e1c50e5663bb72cff7a5bc
#
_entry.id   448ea7f121e1c50e5663bb72cff7a5bc
#
_cell.length_a   1.000
_cell.length_b   1.000
_cell.length_c   1.000
_cell.angle_alpha   90.00
_cell.angle_beta   90.00
_cell.angle_gamma   90.00
#
_symmetry.space_group_name_H-M   'P 1'
#
loop_
_entity.id
_entity.type
_entity.pdbx_description
1 polymer ?
#
loop_
_entity_poly.entity_id
_entity_poly.type
_entity_poly.pdbx_seq_one_letter_code
_entity_poly.pdbx_strand_id
1 'polypeptide(L)'
;MTALRVAVAREEVADSASPDALDTVRQALAVGESLGRAGWEAVQVVLGDDPLIFLETLRRTGADAVFNLVESHCGLASLACAAPALCRKAGLPFTGAGEGALALAGDKDAARRVMAAAGIPTPEGACIEALRQGRFPGAGRYIVKARFEDASLGLGTDCVVEARDGAELLAAMEALAPRMGGDCVAERFVDGREFNLALLGGPGGAPRALPLAEMVFDPGLPGPAILHYAAKWEEDGADYAASGRSFETEGCRTLAGEMERIG
;
A
#
# COMPACT_ATOMS: atom_id res chain seq x y z
N MET A 1 27.31 -22.68 -10.34
CA MET A 1 26.92 -21.37 -9.72
C MET A 1 26.60 -21.69 -8.27
N THR A 2 27.19 -20.99 -7.32
CA THR A 2 26.80 -21.11 -5.90
C THR A 2 25.34 -20.66 -5.78
N ALA A 3 24.52 -21.44 -5.05
CA ALA A 3 23.14 -21.03 -4.78
C ALA A 3 23.15 -19.71 -3.99
N LEU A 4 22.33 -18.75 -4.39
CA LEU A 4 22.16 -17.50 -3.64
C LEU A 4 21.40 -17.80 -2.34
N ARG A 5 21.79 -17.10 -1.28
CA ARG A 5 21.06 -17.08 -0.01
C ARG A 5 20.31 -15.76 0.11
N VAL A 6 18.99 -15.83 0.27
CA VAL A 6 18.10 -14.66 0.34
C VAL A 6 17.40 -14.62 1.69
N ALA A 7 17.57 -13.52 2.41
CA ALA A 7 16.78 -13.25 3.60
C ALA A 7 15.39 -12.78 3.18
N VAL A 8 14.34 -13.47 3.62
CA VAL A 8 12.94 -13.05 3.42
C VAL A 8 12.51 -12.33 4.69
N ALA A 9 12.43 -11.01 4.60
CA ALA A 9 12.16 -10.12 5.73
C ALA A 9 10.68 -9.76 5.81
N ARG A 10 10.09 -9.91 6.98
CA ARG A 10 8.73 -9.46 7.31
C ARG A 10 8.71 -8.86 8.72
N GLU A 11 7.64 -8.17 9.06
CA GLU A 11 7.38 -7.76 10.44
C GLU A 11 6.94 -8.95 11.31
N GLU A 12 6.99 -8.74 12.62
CA GLU A 12 6.41 -9.65 13.59
C GLU A 12 4.87 -9.55 13.57
N VAL A 13 4.22 -10.70 13.46
CA VAL A 13 2.76 -10.80 13.38
C VAL A 13 2.29 -11.83 14.41
N ALA A 14 1.36 -11.44 15.28
CA ALA A 14 0.76 -12.35 16.23
C ALA A 14 -0.20 -13.34 15.55
N ASP A 15 -0.34 -14.56 16.09
CA ASP A 15 -1.22 -15.59 15.54
C ASP A 15 -2.71 -15.15 15.52
N SER A 16 -3.09 -14.24 16.40
CA SER A 16 -4.45 -13.67 16.50
C SER A 16 -4.62 -12.36 15.72
N ALA A 17 -3.69 -12.00 14.85
CA ALA A 17 -3.73 -10.77 14.07
C ALA A 17 -4.86 -10.77 13.03
N SER A 18 -5.16 -9.60 12.48
CA SER A 18 -6.15 -9.42 11.41
C SER A 18 -5.73 -10.12 10.11
N PRO A 19 -6.69 -10.43 9.22
CA PRO A 19 -6.41 -11.12 7.96
C PRO A 19 -5.35 -10.43 7.09
N ASP A 20 -5.35 -9.11 7.03
CA ASP A 20 -4.36 -8.30 6.31
C ASP A 20 -2.94 -8.46 6.88
N ALA A 21 -2.80 -8.44 8.22
CA ALA A 21 -1.49 -8.67 8.85
C ALA A 21 -1.00 -10.12 8.67
N LEU A 22 -1.89 -11.11 8.75
CA LEU A 22 -1.54 -12.52 8.50
C LEU A 22 -1.12 -12.79 7.05
N ASP A 23 -1.55 -11.96 6.10
CA ASP A 23 -1.18 -12.11 4.69
C ASP A 23 0.32 -11.94 4.48
N THR A 24 1.01 -11.06 5.21
CA THR A 24 2.47 -10.91 5.15
C THR A 24 3.20 -12.23 5.46
N VAL A 25 2.68 -13.02 6.39
CA VAL A 25 3.24 -14.34 6.71
C VAL A 25 3.05 -15.31 5.54
N ARG A 26 1.86 -15.32 4.92
CA ARG A 26 1.56 -16.13 3.73
C ARG A 26 2.47 -15.74 2.56
N GLN A 27 2.65 -14.44 2.33
CA GLN A 27 3.57 -13.92 1.31
C GLN A 27 5.00 -14.39 1.56
N ALA A 28 5.50 -14.28 2.79
CA ALA A 28 6.86 -14.68 3.14
C ALA A 28 7.11 -16.18 2.91
N LEU A 29 6.12 -17.03 3.22
CA LEU A 29 6.19 -18.46 2.93
C LEU A 29 6.20 -18.73 1.42
N ALA A 30 5.29 -18.11 0.67
CA ALA A 30 5.20 -18.29 -0.79
C ALA A 30 6.47 -17.82 -1.51
N VAL A 31 7.07 -16.72 -1.07
CA VAL A 31 8.38 -16.24 -1.56
C VAL A 31 9.49 -17.24 -1.24
N GLY A 32 9.55 -17.74 0.01
CA GLY A 32 10.53 -18.73 0.41
C GLY A 32 10.46 -20.01 -0.43
N GLU A 33 9.27 -20.54 -0.66
CA GLU A 33 9.04 -21.69 -1.54
C GLU A 33 9.47 -21.41 -2.99
N SER A 34 9.18 -20.20 -3.50
CA SER A 34 9.53 -19.82 -4.86
C SER A 34 11.03 -19.68 -5.05
N LEU A 35 11.74 -19.15 -4.07
CA LEU A 35 13.20 -19.10 -4.04
C LEU A 35 13.79 -20.52 -4.00
N GLY A 36 13.24 -21.42 -3.17
CA GLY A 36 13.64 -22.82 -3.13
C GLY A 36 13.46 -23.54 -4.48
N ARG A 37 12.32 -23.32 -5.17
CA ARG A 37 12.11 -23.85 -6.52
C ARG A 37 13.09 -23.29 -7.56
N ALA A 38 13.60 -22.07 -7.35
CA ALA A 38 14.64 -21.47 -8.17
C ALA A 38 16.06 -21.99 -7.83
N GLY A 39 16.21 -22.86 -6.84
CA GLY A 39 17.49 -23.39 -6.39
C GLY A 39 18.27 -22.47 -5.47
N TRP A 40 17.60 -21.51 -4.81
CA TRP A 40 18.15 -20.55 -3.87
C TRP A 40 17.78 -20.94 -2.43
N GLU A 41 18.60 -20.55 -1.48
CA GLU A 41 18.32 -20.74 -0.05
C GLU A 41 17.55 -19.53 0.50
N ALA A 42 16.37 -19.77 1.09
CA ALA A 42 15.58 -18.76 1.74
C ALA A 42 15.72 -18.83 3.26
N VAL A 43 16.01 -17.70 3.91
CA VAL A 43 16.12 -17.58 5.38
C VAL A 43 15.09 -16.55 5.85
N GLN A 44 14.14 -16.97 6.70
CA GLN A 44 13.14 -16.06 7.27
C GLN A 44 13.79 -15.14 8.31
N VAL A 45 13.53 -13.84 8.22
CA VAL A 45 14.01 -12.83 9.17
C VAL A 45 12.84 -11.93 9.57
N VAL A 46 12.65 -11.76 10.88
CA VAL A 46 11.52 -11.01 11.43
C VAL A 46 12.00 -9.70 12.03
N LEU A 47 11.37 -8.59 11.62
CA LEU A 47 11.50 -7.30 12.26
C LEU A 47 10.52 -7.27 13.45
N GLY A 48 11.05 -7.52 14.66
CA GLY A 48 10.33 -7.36 15.91
C GLY A 48 10.48 -5.95 16.48
N ASP A 49 10.11 -5.78 17.74
CA ASP A 49 10.10 -4.46 18.42
C ASP A 49 11.47 -3.77 18.44
N ASP A 50 12.57 -4.55 18.58
CA ASP A 50 13.92 -4.00 18.57
C ASP A 50 14.57 -4.11 17.17
N PRO A 51 14.68 -2.99 16.43
CA PRO A 51 15.27 -2.97 15.09
C PRO A 51 16.75 -3.32 15.07
N LEU A 52 17.46 -3.24 16.20
CA LEU A 52 18.86 -3.64 16.27
C LEU A 52 19.02 -5.15 16.24
N ILE A 53 18.09 -5.91 16.81
CA ILE A 53 18.06 -7.36 16.71
C ILE A 53 17.85 -7.78 15.25
N PHE A 54 16.96 -7.12 14.53
CA PHE A 54 16.76 -7.36 13.10
C PHE A 54 18.05 -7.12 12.31
N LEU A 55 18.73 -5.99 12.55
CA LEU A 55 19.98 -5.65 11.88
C LEU A 55 21.08 -6.71 12.15
N GLU A 56 21.22 -7.16 13.39
CA GLU A 56 22.18 -8.21 13.75
C GLU A 56 21.82 -9.55 13.11
N THR A 57 20.53 -9.88 13.08
CA THR A 57 20.03 -11.11 12.45
C THR A 57 20.35 -11.10 10.95
N LEU A 58 20.05 -10.01 10.23
CA LEU A 58 20.41 -9.86 8.83
C LEU A 58 21.90 -10.12 8.58
N ARG A 59 22.78 -9.54 9.40
CA ARG A 59 24.24 -9.73 9.27
C ARG A 59 24.69 -11.18 9.52
N ARG A 60 24.01 -11.88 10.42
CA ARG A 60 24.33 -13.28 10.76
C ARG A 60 23.80 -14.28 9.74
N THR A 61 22.82 -13.93 8.92
CA THR A 61 22.28 -14.84 7.91
C THR A 61 23.32 -15.23 6.86
N GLY A 62 24.28 -14.36 6.59
CA GLY A 62 25.18 -14.49 5.43
C GLY A 62 24.43 -14.42 4.10
N ALA A 63 23.26 -13.73 4.08
CA ALA A 63 22.46 -13.57 2.87
C ALA A 63 23.18 -12.66 1.85
N ASP A 64 22.96 -12.96 0.57
CA ASP A 64 23.43 -12.15 -0.56
C ASP A 64 22.49 -10.97 -0.85
N ALA A 65 21.21 -11.12 -0.49
CA ALA A 65 20.16 -10.10 -0.68
C ALA A 65 19.01 -10.28 0.31
N VAL A 66 18.17 -9.26 0.41
CA VAL A 66 16.94 -9.29 1.21
C VAL A 66 15.72 -9.18 0.28
N PHE A 67 14.78 -10.11 0.39
CA PHE A 67 13.43 -9.93 -0.13
C PHE A 67 12.59 -9.27 0.97
N ASN A 68 12.34 -7.97 0.81
CA ASN A 68 11.67 -7.16 1.84
C ASN A 68 10.16 -7.19 1.66
N LEU A 69 9.44 -7.72 2.65
CA LEU A 69 7.99 -7.76 2.75
C LEU A 69 7.46 -7.00 3.98
N VAL A 70 8.32 -6.21 4.63
CA VAL A 70 7.92 -5.45 5.83
C VAL A 70 6.96 -4.33 5.42
N GLU A 71 5.74 -4.39 5.92
CA GLU A 71 4.67 -3.42 5.68
C GLU A 71 4.43 -2.50 6.88
N SER A 72 4.90 -2.89 8.07
CA SER A 72 4.80 -2.09 9.30
C SER A 72 5.95 -2.35 10.27
N HIS A 73 6.07 -1.51 11.30
CA HIS A 73 6.91 -1.78 12.46
C HIS A 73 6.20 -1.30 13.72
N CYS A 74 6.17 -2.14 14.76
CA CYS A 74 5.38 -1.92 15.99
C CYS A 74 3.90 -1.58 15.68
N GLY A 75 3.31 -2.21 14.67
CA GLY A 75 1.93 -1.99 14.26
C GLY A 75 1.66 -0.65 13.55
N LEU A 76 2.70 0.06 13.12
CA LEU A 76 2.59 1.34 12.41
C LEU A 76 3.15 1.21 10.99
N ALA A 77 2.29 1.33 9.97
CA ALA A 77 2.69 1.29 8.57
C ALA A 77 3.64 2.44 8.20
N SER A 78 3.49 3.60 8.84
CA SER A 78 4.40 4.74 8.66
C SER A 78 5.87 4.43 9.02
N LEU A 79 6.12 3.37 9.79
CA LEU A 79 7.46 2.90 10.17
C LEU A 79 8.01 1.77 9.28
N ALA A 80 7.30 1.35 8.24
CA ALA A 80 7.79 0.35 7.28
C ALA A 80 9.14 0.75 6.63
N CYS A 81 9.40 2.05 6.52
CA CYS A 81 10.65 2.60 6.01
C CYS A 81 11.90 2.22 6.84
N ALA A 82 11.72 1.71 8.07
CA ALA A 82 12.83 1.24 8.90
C ALA A 82 13.55 0.02 8.29
N ALA A 83 12.80 -0.91 7.67
CA ALA A 83 13.37 -2.14 7.11
C ALA A 83 14.41 -1.87 6.01
N PRO A 84 14.13 -1.11 4.94
CA PRO A 84 15.13 -0.78 3.92
C PRO A 84 16.32 0.00 4.48
N ALA A 85 16.12 0.89 5.47
CA ALA A 85 17.21 1.60 6.12
C ALA A 85 18.15 0.63 6.86
N LEU A 86 17.61 -0.38 7.53
CA LEU A 86 18.36 -1.43 8.22
C LEU A 86 19.07 -2.38 7.24
N CYS A 87 18.42 -2.75 6.12
CA CYS A 87 19.04 -3.51 5.04
C CYS A 87 20.26 -2.78 4.47
N ARG A 88 20.12 -1.48 4.18
CA ARG A 88 21.24 -0.64 3.74
C ARG A 88 22.36 -0.57 4.79
N LYS A 89 22.01 -0.44 6.07
CA LYS A 89 22.98 -0.45 7.16
C LYS A 89 23.68 -1.80 7.33
N ALA A 90 23.01 -2.90 6.99
CA ALA A 90 23.61 -4.23 6.93
C ALA A 90 24.55 -4.39 5.72
N GLY A 91 24.48 -3.52 4.71
CA GLY A 91 25.23 -3.63 3.46
C GLY A 91 24.62 -4.62 2.46
N LEU A 92 23.35 -4.96 2.62
CA LEU A 92 22.63 -5.93 1.79
C LEU A 92 21.75 -5.21 0.75
N PRO A 93 21.78 -5.60 -0.53
CA PRO A 93 20.79 -5.20 -1.49
C PRO A 93 19.42 -5.77 -1.11
N PHE A 94 18.35 -5.06 -1.43
CA PHE A 94 16.98 -5.46 -1.06
C PHE A 94 15.98 -5.15 -2.17
N THR A 95 14.87 -5.89 -2.18
CA THR A 95 13.74 -5.64 -3.08
C THR A 95 12.81 -4.55 -2.53
N GLY A 96 12.09 -3.90 -3.44
CA GLY A 96 11.14 -2.84 -3.09
C GLY A 96 11.77 -1.45 -3.06
N ALA A 97 10.99 -0.49 -2.58
CA ALA A 97 11.38 0.91 -2.53
C ALA A 97 12.35 1.19 -1.36
N GLY A 98 13.17 2.22 -1.51
CA GLY A 98 14.04 2.69 -0.43
C GLY A 98 13.27 3.47 0.65
N GLU A 99 13.93 3.69 1.78
CA GLU A 99 13.35 4.32 2.98
C GLU A 99 12.68 5.67 2.70
N GLY A 100 13.28 6.51 1.87
CA GLY A 100 12.71 7.82 1.54
C GLY A 100 11.42 7.73 0.72
N ALA A 101 11.36 6.80 -0.23
CA ALA A 101 10.16 6.56 -1.03
C ALA A 101 9.04 5.95 -0.19
N LEU A 102 9.34 4.98 0.68
CA LEU A 102 8.34 4.38 1.58
C LEU A 102 7.81 5.40 2.58
N ALA A 103 8.67 6.22 3.18
CA ALA A 103 8.24 7.27 4.11
C ALA A 103 7.33 8.31 3.43
N LEU A 104 7.63 8.67 2.16
CA LEU A 104 6.78 9.59 1.39
C LEU A 104 5.46 8.93 0.98
N ALA A 105 5.50 7.72 0.44
CA ALA A 105 4.31 7.00 -0.03
C ALA A 105 3.39 6.61 1.12
N GLY A 106 3.95 6.33 2.31
CA GLY A 106 3.20 5.99 3.51
C GLY A 106 2.37 7.16 4.09
N ASP A 107 2.65 8.43 3.71
CA ASP A 107 1.77 9.58 4.01
C ASP A 107 0.97 9.96 2.76
N LYS A 108 -0.29 9.56 2.67
CA LYS A 108 -1.14 9.79 1.49
C LYS A 108 -1.32 11.29 1.16
N ASP A 109 -1.35 12.17 2.17
CA ASP A 109 -1.42 13.62 1.92
C ASP A 109 -0.10 14.18 1.35
N ALA A 110 1.05 13.71 1.87
CA ALA A 110 2.35 14.10 1.34
C ALA A 110 2.56 13.56 -0.08
N ALA A 111 2.27 12.28 -0.31
CA ALA A 111 2.37 11.66 -1.64
C ALA A 111 1.51 12.39 -2.67
N ARG A 112 0.24 12.67 -2.35
CA ARG A 112 -0.69 13.43 -3.21
C ARG A 112 -0.12 14.80 -3.58
N ARG A 113 0.43 15.53 -2.61
CA ARG A 113 1.01 16.86 -2.85
C ARG A 113 2.25 16.81 -3.75
N VAL A 114 3.11 15.80 -3.57
CA VAL A 114 4.30 15.61 -4.41
C VAL A 114 3.90 15.25 -5.83
N MET A 115 2.95 14.34 -6.01
CA MET A 115 2.43 13.98 -7.33
C MET A 115 1.80 15.19 -8.04
N ALA A 116 0.98 15.96 -7.34
CA ALA A 116 0.38 17.18 -7.89
C ALA A 116 1.45 18.21 -8.30
N ALA A 117 2.49 18.41 -7.49
CA ALA A 117 3.60 19.31 -7.80
C ALA A 117 4.43 18.84 -9.01
N ALA A 118 4.48 17.52 -9.24
CA ALA A 118 5.10 16.91 -10.43
C ALA A 118 4.20 16.97 -11.68
N GLY A 119 2.99 17.53 -11.58
CA GLY A 119 2.03 17.60 -12.70
C GLY A 119 1.29 16.29 -12.96
N ILE A 120 1.36 15.33 -12.06
CA ILE A 120 0.59 14.09 -12.14
C ILE A 120 -0.85 14.40 -11.72
N PRO A 121 -1.85 14.05 -12.55
CA PRO A 121 -3.26 14.23 -12.19
C PRO A 121 -3.59 13.48 -10.89
N THR A 122 -3.96 14.23 -9.87
CA THR A 122 -4.31 13.71 -8.54
C THR A 122 -5.60 14.35 -8.06
N PRO A 123 -6.49 13.59 -7.37
CA PRO A 123 -7.70 14.17 -6.79
C PRO A 123 -7.34 15.27 -5.78
N GLU A 124 -8.10 16.36 -5.81
CA GLU A 124 -8.01 17.36 -4.75
C GLU A 124 -8.40 16.75 -3.41
N GLY A 125 -7.76 17.19 -2.32
CA GLY A 125 -8.06 16.62 -1.02
C GLY A 125 -7.47 17.44 0.12
N ALA A 126 -7.80 17.02 1.35
CA ALA A 126 -7.33 17.63 2.57
C ALA A 126 -7.11 16.59 3.67
N CYS A 127 -6.13 16.83 4.53
CA CYS A 127 -6.03 16.19 5.84
C CYS A 127 -6.82 17.01 6.88
N ILE A 128 -7.06 16.41 8.05
CA ILE A 128 -7.79 17.05 9.17
C ILE A 128 -7.17 18.42 9.51
N GLU A 129 -5.85 18.49 9.62
CA GLU A 129 -5.14 19.73 9.95
C GLU A 129 -5.37 20.82 8.88
N ALA A 130 -5.40 20.46 7.60
CA ALA A 130 -5.67 21.41 6.53
C ALA A 130 -7.09 22.02 6.64
N LEU A 131 -8.09 21.19 6.96
CA LEU A 131 -9.46 21.66 7.17
C LEU A 131 -9.60 22.56 8.40
N ARG A 132 -8.93 22.23 9.51
CA ARG A 132 -8.90 23.09 10.71
C ARG A 132 -8.26 24.45 10.45
N GLN A 133 -7.36 24.53 9.46
CA GLN A 133 -6.77 25.77 8.97
C GLN A 133 -7.62 26.47 7.88
N GLY A 134 -8.84 26.00 7.64
CA GLY A 134 -9.76 26.60 6.66
C GLY A 134 -9.46 26.26 5.20
N ARG A 135 -8.58 25.27 4.93
CA ARG A 135 -8.25 24.83 3.56
C ARG A 135 -9.23 23.74 3.12
N PHE A 136 -10.34 24.14 2.56
CA PHE A 136 -11.36 23.25 2.02
C PHE A 136 -11.30 23.20 0.49
N PRO A 137 -11.23 22.01 -0.15
CA PRO A 137 -11.13 21.90 -1.61
C PRO A 137 -12.41 22.24 -2.37
N GLY A 138 -13.51 22.52 -1.66
CA GLY A 138 -14.83 22.89 -2.23
C GLY A 138 -15.89 21.80 -2.04
N ALA A 139 -17.15 22.14 -2.30
CA ALA A 139 -18.29 21.22 -2.14
C ALA A 139 -18.22 20.01 -3.08
N GLY A 140 -18.68 18.82 -2.65
CA GLY A 140 -18.78 17.60 -3.46
C GLY A 140 -18.59 16.31 -2.70
N ARG A 141 -18.43 15.21 -3.47
CA ARG A 141 -18.19 13.86 -2.93
C ARG A 141 -16.72 13.66 -2.62
N TYR A 142 -16.45 13.04 -1.50
CA TYR A 142 -15.11 12.71 -1.04
C TYR A 142 -15.04 11.25 -0.60
N ILE A 143 -13.88 10.61 -0.77
CA ILE A 143 -13.55 9.36 -0.11
C ILE A 143 -12.59 9.66 1.03
N VAL A 144 -12.94 9.22 2.24
CA VAL A 144 -12.10 9.34 3.43
C VAL A 144 -11.33 8.04 3.61
N LYS A 145 -10.01 8.14 3.76
CA LYS A 145 -9.08 7.01 3.88
C LYS A 145 -8.14 7.21 5.06
N ALA A 146 -7.66 6.13 5.65
CA ALA A 146 -6.55 6.20 6.61
C ALA A 146 -5.36 6.91 5.98
N ARG A 147 -4.75 7.86 6.68
CA ARG A 147 -3.64 8.65 6.15
C ARG A 147 -2.36 7.84 6.02
N PHE A 148 -2.03 7.05 7.06
CA PHE A 148 -0.76 6.34 7.18
C PHE A 148 -0.91 4.82 7.03
N GLU A 149 -2.13 4.29 7.01
CA GLU A 149 -2.38 2.86 6.92
C GLU A 149 -2.80 2.45 5.51
N ASP A 150 -2.33 1.30 5.09
CA ASP A 150 -2.68 0.68 3.81
C ASP A 150 -3.73 -0.43 3.99
N ALA A 151 -3.78 -1.40 3.09
CA ALA A 151 -4.66 -2.57 3.15
C ALA A 151 -6.16 -2.26 3.27
N SER A 152 -6.60 -1.03 2.93
CA SER A 152 -7.99 -0.56 3.08
C SER A 152 -8.46 -0.51 4.54
N LEU A 153 -7.55 -0.35 5.51
CA LEU A 153 -7.90 -0.32 6.94
C LEU A 153 -9.00 0.72 7.21
N GLY A 154 -10.09 0.27 7.83
CA GLY A 154 -11.24 1.11 8.18
C GLY A 154 -12.05 1.64 7.00
N LEU A 155 -11.70 1.30 5.76
CA LEU A 155 -12.42 1.75 4.56
C LEU A 155 -13.68 0.89 4.35
N GLY A 156 -14.83 1.56 4.30
CA GLY A 156 -16.13 0.99 3.95
C GLY A 156 -16.84 1.87 2.92
N THR A 157 -17.99 1.44 2.43
CA THR A 157 -18.80 2.22 1.48
C THR A 157 -19.31 3.54 2.07
N ASP A 158 -19.45 3.62 3.39
CA ASP A 158 -19.79 4.81 4.17
C ASP A 158 -18.67 5.84 4.27
N CYS A 159 -17.46 5.50 3.80
CA CYS A 159 -16.34 6.44 3.70
C CYS A 159 -16.45 7.37 2.49
N VAL A 160 -17.41 7.12 1.58
CA VAL A 160 -17.74 8.08 0.52
C VAL A 160 -18.82 9.01 1.03
N VAL A 161 -18.44 10.26 1.28
CA VAL A 161 -19.28 11.29 1.93
C VAL A 161 -19.52 12.48 1.02
N GLU A 162 -20.67 13.14 1.18
CA GLU A 162 -20.94 14.44 0.59
C GLU A 162 -20.59 15.54 1.59
N ALA A 163 -19.93 16.60 1.15
CA ALA A 163 -19.64 17.75 1.99
C ALA A 163 -19.88 19.06 1.21
N ARG A 164 -20.62 19.98 1.81
CA ARG A 164 -20.94 21.29 1.25
C ARG A 164 -19.95 22.36 1.69
N ASP A 165 -19.30 22.11 2.84
CA ASP A 165 -18.30 23.01 3.41
C ASP A 165 -17.23 22.21 4.21
N GLY A 166 -16.21 22.95 4.68
CA GLY A 166 -15.09 22.34 5.41
C GLY A 166 -15.48 21.81 6.78
N ALA A 167 -16.53 22.33 7.42
CA ALA A 167 -16.99 21.84 8.71
C ALA A 167 -17.68 20.48 8.59
N GLU A 168 -18.50 20.29 7.56
CA GLU A 168 -19.13 18.99 7.27
C GLU A 168 -18.07 17.93 6.95
N LEU A 169 -17.09 18.27 6.11
CA LEU A 169 -16.02 17.33 5.77
C LEU A 169 -15.17 16.97 6.99
N LEU A 170 -14.82 17.97 7.81
CA LEU A 170 -14.05 17.76 9.05
C LEU A 170 -14.81 16.86 10.02
N ALA A 171 -16.10 17.10 10.24
CA ALA A 171 -16.93 16.28 11.12
C ALA A 171 -17.01 14.82 10.65
N ALA A 172 -17.17 14.59 9.33
CA ALA A 172 -17.16 13.25 8.76
C ALA A 172 -15.80 12.56 8.96
N MET A 173 -14.70 13.26 8.71
CA MET A 173 -13.35 12.72 8.90
C MET A 173 -13.07 12.40 10.38
N GLU A 174 -13.44 13.27 11.33
CA GLU A 174 -13.26 13.04 12.77
C GLU A 174 -14.08 11.84 13.27
N ALA A 175 -15.27 11.62 12.71
CA ALA A 175 -16.10 10.45 13.02
C ALA A 175 -15.47 9.13 12.50
N LEU A 176 -14.80 9.15 11.35
CA LEU A 176 -14.20 7.99 10.71
C LEU A 176 -12.78 7.69 11.21
N ALA A 177 -12.03 8.70 11.64
CA ALA A 177 -10.62 8.59 12.05
C ALA A 177 -10.33 7.48 13.08
N PRO A 178 -11.16 7.21 14.11
CA PRO A 178 -10.86 6.16 15.08
C PRO A 178 -10.67 4.76 14.48
N ARG A 179 -11.38 4.43 13.41
CA ARG A 179 -11.24 3.14 12.73
C ARG A 179 -10.14 3.12 11.66
N MET A 180 -9.47 4.26 11.43
CA MET A 180 -8.45 4.50 10.42
C MET A 180 -7.06 4.77 11.03
N GLY A 181 -6.79 4.25 12.22
CA GLY A 181 -5.52 4.49 12.89
C GLY A 181 -5.41 5.88 13.55
N GLY A 182 -6.52 6.63 13.66
CA GLY A 182 -6.57 7.93 14.35
C GLY A 182 -6.35 9.16 13.47
N ASP A 183 -5.85 9.00 12.24
CA ASP A 183 -5.71 10.09 11.26
C ASP A 183 -6.18 9.66 9.87
N CYS A 184 -6.76 10.59 9.12
CA CYS A 184 -7.28 10.30 7.81
C CYS A 184 -7.10 11.47 6.83
N VAL A 185 -7.23 11.16 5.55
CA VAL A 185 -7.27 12.12 4.45
C VAL A 185 -8.60 11.98 3.70
N ALA A 186 -9.12 13.08 3.21
CA ALA A 186 -10.23 13.09 2.28
C ALA A 186 -9.72 13.48 0.90
N GLU A 187 -10.12 12.74 -0.13
CA GLU A 187 -9.82 13.01 -1.52
C GLU A 187 -11.13 13.10 -2.30
N ARG A 188 -11.21 13.96 -3.33
CA ARG A 188 -12.34 13.97 -4.25
C ARG A 188 -12.62 12.55 -4.73
N PHE A 189 -13.85 12.08 -4.54
CA PHE A 189 -14.24 10.78 -5.08
C PHE A 189 -14.34 10.88 -6.60
N VAL A 190 -13.57 10.06 -7.28
CA VAL A 190 -13.58 9.91 -8.74
C VAL A 190 -14.37 8.67 -9.06
N ASP A 191 -15.55 8.86 -9.66
CA ASP A 191 -16.37 7.77 -10.13
C ASP A 191 -15.80 7.25 -11.47
N GLY A 192 -15.41 5.99 -11.55
CA GLY A 192 -14.76 5.46 -12.73
C GLY A 192 -14.10 4.10 -12.53
N ARG A 193 -13.28 3.73 -13.51
CA ARG A 193 -12.54 2.47 -13.50
C ARG A 193 -11.31 2.58 -12.58
N GLU A 194 -11.01 1.53 -11.83
CA GLU A 194 -9.86 1.44 -10.92
C GLU A 194 -8.77 0.55 -11.52
N PHE A 195 -7.53 1.04 -11.54
CA PHE A 195 -6.39 0.31 -12.09
C PHE A 195 -5.21 0.30 -11.12
N ASN A 196 -4.47 -0.82 -11.13
CA ASN A 196 -3.20 -0.96 -10.44
C ASN A 196 -2.08 -1.06 -11.46
N LEU A 197 -1.10 -0.15 -11.36
CA LEU A 197 0.13 -0.18 -12.13
C LEU A 197 1.29 -0.58 -11.22
N ALA A 198 1.89 -1.74 -11.50
CA ALA A 198 3.09 -2.17 -10.81
C ALA A 198 4.34 -1.82 -11.63
N LEU A 199 5.36 -1.32 -10.94
CA LEU A 199 6.65 -0.97 -11.54
C LEU A 199 7.74 -1.90 -10.99
N LEU A 200 8.51 -2.47 -11.89
CA LEU A 200 9.66 -3.29 -11.55
C LEU A 200 10.95 -2.52 -11.87
N GLY A 201 11.81 -2.33 -10.86
CA GLY A 201 13.12 -1.72 -11.06
C GLY A 201 13.96 -2.54 -12.06
N GLY A 202 14.57 -1.86 -13.02
CA GLY A 202 15.42 -2.47 -14.03
C GLY A 202 16.91 -2.15 -13.85
N PRO A 203 17.78 -2.85 -14.61
CA PRO A 203 19.20 -2.50 -14.67
C PRO A 203 19.37 -1.02 -15.09
N GLY A 204 20.19 -0.29 -14.36
CA GLY A 204 20.42 1.14 -14.64
C GLY A 204 19.35 2.08 -14.07
N GLY A 205 18.40 1.56 -13.25
CA GLY A 205 17.44 2.37 -12.49
C GLY A 205 16.18 2.79 -13.25
N ALA A 206 16.04 2.47 -14.53
CA ALA A 206 14.79 2.73 -15.26
C ALA A 206 13.72 1.71 -14.86
N PRO A 207 12.55 2.13 -14.34
CA PRO A 207 11.47 1.23 -14.02
C PRO A 207 10.84 0.64 -15.29
N ARG A 208 10.35 -0.58 -15.20
CA ARG A 208 9.53 -1.23 -16.23
C ARG A 208 8.12 -1.42 -15.69
N ALA A 209 7.13 -0.91 -16.38
CA ALA A 209 5.73 -1.18 -16.08
C ALA A 209 5.40 -2.66 -16.32
N LEU A 210 4.68 -3.26 -15.38
CA LEU A 210 4.07 -4.57 -15.53
C LEU A 210 2.67 -4.44 -16.16
N PRO A 211 2.05 -5.55 -16.60
CA PRO A 211 0.70 -5.49 -17.14
C PRO A 211 -0.27 -4.77 -16.22
N LEU A 212 -1.02 -3.83 -16.78
CA LEU A 212 -2.03 -3.07 -16.05
C LEU A 212 -3.15 -3.99 -15.57
N ALA A 213 -3.47 -3.92 -14.29
CA ALA A 213 -4.55 -4.69 -13.68
C ALA A 213 -5.73 -3.78 -13.38
N GLU A 214 -6.92 -4.13 -13.89
CA GLU A 214 -8.18 -3.45 -13.57
C GLU A 214 -8.89 -4.16 -12.44
N MET A 215 -9.38 -3.39 -11.47
CA MET A 215 -10.34 -3.88 -10.48
C MET A 215 -11.74 -3.85 -11.09
N VAL A 216 -12.36 -5.01 -11.17
CA VAL A 216 -13.71 -5.17 -11.72
C VAL A 216 -14.69 -5.42 -10.56
N PHE A 217 -15.76 -4.65 -10.55
CA PHE A 217 -16.82 -4.76 -9.54
C PHE A 217 -18.12 -5.21 -10.20
N ASP A 218 -18.89 -6.07 -9.50
CA ASP A 218 -20.23 -6.44 -9.95
C ASP A 218 -21.13 -5.19 -9.96
N PRO A 219 -21.72 -4.84 -11.12
CA PRO A 219 -22.59 -3.67 -11.23
C PRO A 219 -23.89 -3.79 -10.40
N GLY A 220 -24.21 -4.97 -9.90
CA GLY A 220 -25.35 -5.23 -9.01
C GLY A 220 -25.10 -4.86 -7.55
N LEU A 221 -23.85 -4.57 -7.16
CA LEU A 221 -23.56 -4.16 -5.79
C LEU A 221 -24.09 -2.75 -5.50
N PRO A 222 -24.75 -2.54 -4.33
CA PRO A 222 -25.19 -1.23 -3.92
C PRO A 222 -24.00 -0.37 -3.46
N GLY A 223 -23.99 0.91 -3.82
CA GLY A 223 -23.01 1.87 -3.35
C GLY A 223 -21.87 2.15 -4.33
N PRO A 224 -20.83 2.87 -3.89
CA PRO A 224 -19.68 3.21 -4.72
C PRO A 224 -18.81 1.98 -5.00
N ALA A 225 -18.36 1.83 -6.24
CA ALA A 225 -17.41 0.79 -6.63
C ALA A 225 -16.02 1.14 -6.08
N ILE A 226 -15.68 0.60 -4.93
CA ILE A 226 -14.38 0.78 -4.25
C ILE A 226 -13.90 -0.53 -3.66
N LEU A 227 -12.60 -0.76 -3.68
CA LEU A 227 -11.98 -1.92 -3.03
C LEU A 227 -11.81 -1.64 -1.53
N HIS A 228 -12.91 -1.74 -0.78
CA HIS A 228 -12.93 -1.53 0.68
C HIS A 228 -12.44 -2.77 1.44
N TYR A 229 -12.35 -2.67 2.78
CA TYR A 229 -11.77 -3.72 3.62
C TYR A 229 -12.45 -5.08 3.45
N ALA A 230 -13.77 -5.14 3.54
CA ALA A 230 -14.52 -6.40 3.38
C ALA A 230 -14.34 -7.00 1.97
N ALA A 231 -14.36 -6.17 0.91
CA ALA A 231 -14.11 -6.61 -0.46
C ALA A 231 -12.70 -7.19 -0.69
N LYS A 232 -11.75 -6.86 0.20
CA LYS A 232 -10.36 -7.30 0.08
C LYS A 232 -10.02 -8.50 0.97
N TRP A 233 -10.63 -8.58 2.17
CA TRP A 233 -10.17 -9.47 3.23
C TRP A 233 -11.22 -10.44 3.79
N GLU A 234 -12.51 -10.21 3.54
CA GLU A 234 -13.58 -11.10 4.01
C GLU A 234 -13.94 -12.12 2.92
N GLU A 235 -13.10 -13.15 2.75
CA GLU A 235 -13.17 -14.13 1.65
C GLU A 235 -14.55 -14.79 1.49
N ASP A 236 -15.30 -14.97 2.59
CA ASP A 236 -16.67 -15.52 2.58
C ASP A 236 -17.76 -14.45 2.34
N GLY A 237 -17.37 -13.19 2.18
CA GLY A 237 -18.28 -12.05 2.04
C GLY A 237 -18.79 -11.85 0.62
N ALA A 238 -20.00 -11.28 0.50
CA ALA A 238 -20.59 -10.93 -0.80
C ALA A 238 -19.75 -9.88 -1.55
N ASP A 239 -19.18 -8.93 -0.83
CA ASP A 239 -18.35 -7.86 -1.41
C ASP A 239 -17.03 -8.40 -1.98
N TYR A 240 -16.43 -9.41 -1.32
CA TYR A 240 -15.25 -10.11 -1.83
C TYR A 240 -15.57 -10.88 -3.12
N ALA A 241 -16.68 -11.64 -3.12
CA ALA A 241 -17.11 -12.40 -4.28
C ALA A 241 -17.50 -11.52 -5.48
N ALA A 242 -17.93 -10.30 -5.22
CA ALA A 242 -18.38 -9.33 -6.23
C ALA A 242 -17.26 -8.39 -6.72
N SER A 243 -16.03 -8.59 -6.28
CA SER A 243 -14.86 -7.85 -6.76
C SER A 243 -13.82 -8.80 -7.33
N GLY A 244 -13.10 -8.36 -8.34
CA GLY A 244 -12.09 -9.18 -8.99
C GLY A 244 -11.04 -8.35 -9.70
N ARG A 245 -9.97 -9.02 -10.16
CA ARG A 245 -8.91 -8.39 -10.92
C ARG A 245 -8.85 -8.97 -12.33
N SER A 246 -8.80 -8.11 -13.34
CA SER A 246 -8.65 -8.50 -14.74
C SER A 246 -7.39 -7.87 -15.33
N PHE A 247 -6.70 -8.62 -16.18
CA PHE A 247 -5.63 -8.12 -17.05
C PHE A 247 -6.10 -7.99 -18.50
N GLU A 248 -7.33 -8.42 -18.81
CA GLU A 248 -7.96 -8.35 -20.11
C GLU A 248 -8.89 -7.13 -20.16
N THR A 249 -8.32 -5.94 -20.35
CA THR A 249 -9.10 -4.72 -20.31
C THR A 249 -9.18 -4.06 -21.68
N GLU A 250 -10.41 -3.85 -22.14
CA GLU A 250 -10.68 -3.15 -23.41
C GLU A 250 -10.21 -1.69 -23.32
N GLY A 251 -9.49 -1.22 -24.34
CA GLY A 251 -8.93 0.14 -24.35
C GLY A 251 -7.62 0.34 -23.57
N CYS A 252 -7.08 -0.70 -22.95
CA CYS A 252 -5.91 -0.57 -22.07
C CYS A 252 -4.60 -0.20 -22.74
N ARG A 253 -4.41 -0.41 -24.04
CA ARG A 253 -3.12 -0.07 -24.68
C ARG A 253 -2.85 1.44 -24.66
N THR A 254 -3.87 2.26 -24.89
CA THR A 254 -3.73 3.72 -24.84
C THR A 254 -3.55 4.19 -23.40
N LEU A 255 -4.35 3.67 -22.48
CA LEU A 255 -4.28 3.99 -21.06
C LEU A 255 -2.97 3.49 -20.44
N ALA A 256 -2.51 2.28 -20.77
CA ALA A 256 -1.22 1.75 -20.32
C ALA A 256 -0.07 2.66 -20.76
N GLY A 257 -0.04 3.11 -22.00
CA GLY A 257 0.98 4.04 -22.49
C GLY A 257 0.95 5.41 -21.80
N GLU A 258 -0.21 5.88 -21.38
CA GLU A 258 -0.32 7.11 -20.58
C GLU A 258 0.16 6.88 -19.14
N MET A 259 -0.22 5.75 -18.53
CA MET A 259 0.18 5.40 -17.16
C MET A 259 1.68 5.07 -17.05
N GLU A 260 2.26 4.40 -18.06
CA GLU A 260 3.72 4.17 -18.15
C GLU A 260 4.52 5.47 -18.21
N ARG A 261 3.96 6.53 -18.78
CA ARG A 261 4.59 7.85 -18.86
C ARG A 261 4.51 8.62 -17.54
N ILE A 262 3.56 8.28 -16.68
CA ILE A 262 3.36 8.87 -15.36
C ILE A 262 4.23 8.16 -14.30
N GLY A 263 4.41 6.85 -14.39
CA GLY A 263 5.25 6.04 -13.51
C GLY A 263 6.70 6.09 -13.92
#